data_7d821b4aac4babe11d764f380508fbe4
#
_entry.id   7d821b4aac4babe11d764f380508fbe4
#
_cell.length_a   1.000
_cell.length_b   1.000
_cell.length_c   1.000
_cell.angle_alpha   90.00
_cell.angle_beta   90.00
_cell.angle_gamma   90.00
#
_symmetry.space_group_name_H-M   'P 1'
#
loop_
_entity.id
_entity.type
_entity.pdbx_description
1 polymer ?
#
loop_
_entity_poly.entity_id
_entity_poly.type
_entity_poly.pdbx_seq_one_letter_code
_entity_poly.pdbx_strand_id
1 'polypeptide(L)'
;MPGILLIRKSLTNADELIVMTRVIFQPPKLRREECEDEERKVTWLELFFDLIFVVAIAQLAHNFHADFSLLGLAKLGVLFVPVWWCWVGAVFYDTRFDNDGLVDRLITLIQMAIAASLAANIHHGLSNSSVGFALSYIAFRGVLICQYLHAGYHIPPARSLTNWYAVGFTISLFFWLTSVFVPLPWRFCLWGLGLIIDFAIPLSAGQRVAKVPPNMTHTTERIGLFTIIVLGESIVSVVGGVSELAWTPTSIAIALLGLSIAFSFWWMYFDTVDESPLHAMKKGNMTIALTWLYSHLPLAIGLTATGVGVEKMISGLNNDAARGDKVLFCLAVSLCLLVLSNLHWTSGKLGQTKCKKILTYYRLGAAAFVLALAIACNVLSSLVVITLVAFACAIQIVLDIFNTCP
;
A
#
# COMPACT_ATOMS: atom_id res chain seq x y z
N MET A 1 10.70 29.87 14.38
CA MET A 1 9.55 30.77 14.41
C MET A 1 9.88 32.17 14.96
N PRO A 2 10.85 32.92 14.46
CA PRO A 2 11.02 34.34 14.82
C PRO A 2 10.68 35.33 13.69
N GLY A 3 10.26 34.90 12.49
CA GLY A 3 10.01 35.79 11.35
C GLY A 3 8.62 36.40 11.22
N ILE A 4 7.62 35.94 11.97
CA ILE A 4 6.22 36.37 11.80
C ILE A 4 5.88 37.64 12.58
N LEU A 5 6.67 38.00 13.57
CA LEU A 5 6.37 39.15 14.47
C LEU A 5 6.88 40.51 13.95
N LEU A 6 7.70 40.58 12.92
CA LEU A 6 8.28 41.83 12.41
C LEU A 6 7.50 42.49 11.26
N ILE A 7 6.54 41.78 10.62
CA ILE A 7 5.77 42.31 9.48
C ILE A 7 4.49 43.06 9.92
N ARG A 8 4.13 43.03 11.18
CA ARG A 8 2.85 43.52 11.70
C ARG A 8 2.71 45.07 11.83
N LYS A 9 3.69 45.85 11.39
CA LYS A 9 3.70 47.31 11.71
C LYS A 9 3.38 48.27 10.54
N SER A 10 2.98 47.82 9.37
CA SER A 10 2.71 48.74 8.23
C SER A 10 1.73 48.23 7.15
N LEU A 11 0.94 47.20 7.42
CA LEU A 11 -0.06 46.72 6.46
C LEU A 11 -1.40 47.42 6.71
N THR A 12 -2.10 47.87 5.67
CA THR A 12 -3.48 48.32 5.75
C THR A 12 -4.40 47.12 6.00
N ASN A 13 -5.61 47.35 6.54
CA ASN A 13 -6.60 46.26 6.75
C ASN A 13 -6.87 45.42 5.48
N ALA A 14 -6.76 46.04 4.32
CA ALA A 14 -6.89 45.34 3.03
C ALA A 14 -5.70 44.41 2.74
N ASP A 15 -4.47 44.84 3.05
CA ASP A 15 -3.27 44.04 2.87
C ASP A 15 -3.22 42.86 3.84
N GLU A 16 -3.66 43.04 5.08
CA GLU A 16 -3.80 41.95 6.06
C GLU A 16 -4.85 40.93 5.61
N LEU A 17 -5.98 41.38 5.05
CA LEU A 17 -7.02 40.49 4.50
C LEU A 17 -6.51 39.70 3.29
N ILE A 18 -5.72 40.33 2.38
CA ILE A 18 -5.11 39.68 1.22
C ILE A 18 -4.08 38.65 1.68
N VAL A 19 -3.23 38.98 2.66
CA VAL A 19 -2.25 38.04 3.22
C VAL A 19 -2.94 36.87 3.92
N MET A 20 -3.96 37.11 4.73
CA MET A 20 -4.77 36.06 5.36
C MET A 20 -5.45 35.19 4.31
N THR A 21 -6.07 35.77 3.28
CA THR A 21 -6.73 35.01 2.22
C THR A 21 -5.72 34.13 1.45
N ARG A 22 -4.51 34.62 1.21
CA ARG A 22 -3.42 33.85 0.57
C ARG A 22 -2.89 32.73 1.45
N VAL A 23 -2.90 32.86 2.76
CA VAL A 23 -2.51 31.80 3.71
C VAL A 23 -3.60 30.74 3.83
N ILE A 24 -4.87 31.14 3.75
CA ILE A 24 -6.02 30.24 3.88
C ILE A 24 -6.30 29.51 2.56
N PHE A 25 -6.30 30.21 1.43
CA PHE A 25 -6.59 29.67 0.10
C PHE A 25 -5.36 29.77 -0.80
N GLN A 26 -4.48 28.79 -0.73
CA GLN A 26 -3.44 28.65 -1.72
C GLN A 26 -3.97 27.78 -2.89
N PRO A 27 -3.92 28.29 -4.15
CA PRO A 27 -4.28 27.45 -5.28
C PRO A 27 -3.26 26.32 -5.44
N PRO A 28 -3.69 25.12 -5.85
CA PRO A 28 -2.79 24.00 -6.08
C PRO A 28 -1.74 24.36 -7.13
N LYS A 29 -0.51 23.89 -6.93
CA LYS A 29 0.61 24.05 -7.85
C LYS A 29 1.10 22.68 -8.32
N LEU A 30 1.64 22.60 -9.54
CA LEU A 30 2.33 21.38 -9.97
C LEU A 30 3.64 21.22 -9.19
N ARG A 31 3.86 20.03 -8.63
CA ARG A 31 5.18 19.67 -8.14
C ARG A 31 6.11 19.42 -9.32
N ARG A 32 7.08 20.31 -9.52
CA ARG A 32 8.13 20.16 -10.53
C ARG A 32 9.40 19.63 -9.85
N GLU A 33 10.08 18.71 -10.52
CA GLU A 33 11.39 18.19 -10.10
C GLU A 33 12.53 19.20 -10.32
N GLU A 34 12.26 20.33 -11.00
CA GLU A 34 13.28 21.28 -11.47
C GLU A 34 13.88 22.19 -10.38
N CYS A 35 13.38 22.13 -9.16
CA CYS A 35 14.02 22.81 -8.02
C CYS A 35 14.92 21.80 -7.30
N GLU A 36 16.12 21.58 -7.85
CA GLU A 36 17.15 20.66 -7.34
C GLU A 36 17.66 20.96 -5.92
N ASP A 37 17.26 22.05 -5.29
CA ASP A 37 17.82 22.49 -4.01
C ASP A 37 17.02 22.09 -2.75
N GLU A 38 15.84 21.48 -2.88
CA GLU A 38 15.12 20.93 -1.73
C GLU A 38 14.55 19.54 -2.04
N GLU A 39 15.28 18.49 -1.70
CA GLU A 39 14.71 17.15 -1.44
C GLU A 39 13.62 17.30 -0.38
N ARG A 40 12.39 17.61 -0.81
CA ARG A 40 11.28 17.77 0.12
C ARG A 40 10.87 16.39 0.62
N LYS A 41 11.36 16.07 1.80
CA LYS A 41 11.00 14.85 2.55
C LYS A 41 9.50 14.79 2.80
N VAL A 42 9.00 13.57 3.01
CA VAL A 42 7.60 13.33 3.42
C VAL A 42 7.24 14.24 4.60
N THR A 43 6.13 14.93 4.52
CA THR A 43 5.68 15.84 5.58
C THR A 43 5.10 15.08 6.77
N TRP A 44 5.14 15.70 7.97
CA TRP A 44 4.54 15.12 9.16
C TRP A 44 3.03 14.86 9.02
N LEU A 45 2.33 15.66 8.21
CA LEU A 45 0.91 15.48 7.95
C LEU A 45 0.66 14.25 7.07
N GLU A 46 1.50 14.03 6.04
CA GLU A 46 1.44 12.83 5.19
C GLU A 46 1.73 11.56 6.00
N LEU A 47 2.71 11.60 6.91
CA LEU A 47 2.98 10.49 7.83
C LEU A 47 1.80 10.22 8.77
N PHE A 48 1.18 11.28 9.29
CA PHE A 48 0.02 11.15 10.15
C PHE A 48 -1.20 10.59 9.40
N PHE A 49 -1.38 11.00 8.13
CA PHE A 49 -2.38 10.41 7.23
C PHE A 49 -2.15 8.90 7.04
N ASP A 50 -0.91 8.48 6.80
CA ASP A 50 -0.57 7.07 6.60
C ASP A 50 -0.85 6.21 7.85
N LEU A 51 -0.72 6.78 9.06
CA LEU A 51 -1.03 6.07 10.32
C LEU A 51 -2.50 5.62 10.43
N ILE A 52 -3.44 6.30 9.77
CA ILE A 52 -4.84 5.85 9.76
C ILE A 52 -4.97 4.51 9.01
N PHE A 53 -4.18 4.32 7.97
CA PHE A 53 -4.19 3.06 7.23
C PHE A 53 -3.53 1.90 7.99
N VAL A 54 -2.65 2.18 8.97
CA VAL A 54 -2.16 1.16 9.93
C VAL A 54 -3.36 0.50 10.62
N VAL A 55 -4.31 1.31 11.11
CA VAL A 55 -5.51 0.81 11.79
C VAL A 55 -6.36 -0.05 10.83
N ALA A 56 -6.51 0.38 9.58
CA ALA A 56 -7.25 -0.39 8.58
C ALA A 56 -6.59 -1.75 8.30
N ILE A 57 -5.25 -1.78 8.16
CA ILE A 57 -4.49 -3.02 7.92
C ILE A 57 -4.57 -3.95 9.13
N ALA A 58 -4.47 -3.42 10.35
CA ALA A 58 -4.63 -4.20 11.58
C ALA A 58 -6.02 -4.85 11.67
N GLN A 59 -7.10 -4.12 11.31
CA GLN A 59 -8.45 -4.70 11.27
C GLN A 59 -8.57 -5.80 10.19
N LEU A 60 -7.93 -5.61 9.04
CA LEU A 60 -7.89 -6.62 7.96
C LEU A 60 -7.14 -7.88 8.42
N ALA A 61 -5.99 -7.72 9.06
CA ALA A 61 -5.20 -8.82 9.62
C ALA A 61 -5.98 -9.57 10.72
N HIS A 62 -6.65 -8.84 11.62
CA HIS A 62 -7.47 -9.42 12.68
C HIS A 62 -8.62 -10.26 12.11
N ASN A 63 -9.36 -9.76 11.11
CA ASN A 63 -10.41 -10.52 10.45
C ASN A 63 -9.88 -11.78 9.77
N PHE A 64 -8.71 -11.68 9.14
CA PHE A 64 -8.08 -12.81 8.48
C PHE A 64 -7.56 -13.83 9.50
N HIS A 65 -7.05 -13.37 10.64
CA HIS A 65 -6.66 -14.26 11.74
C HIS A 65 -7.86 -15.08 12.26
N ALA A 66 -9.06 -14.49 12.36
CA ALA A 66 -10.26 -15.16 12.78
C ALA A 66 -10.77 -16.21 11.76
N ASP A 67 -10.54 -16.00 10.45
CA ASP A 67 -10.89 -16.92 9.36
C ASP A 67 -9.64 -17.20 8.50
N PHE A 68 -8.66 -17.91 9.08
CA PHE A 68 -7.41 -18.24 8.38
C PHE A 68 -7.63 -19.40 7.42
N SER A 69 -8.27 -19.10 6.29
CA SER A 69 -8.65 -20.04 5.23
C SER A 69 -8.48 -19.42 3.85
N LEU A 70 -8.57 -20.21 2.78
CA LEU A 70 -8.58 -19.67 1.41
C LEU A 70 -9.75 -18.71 1.17
N LEU A 71 -10.91 -18.99 1.79
CA LEU A 71 -12.05 -18.08 1.74
C LEU A 71 -11.76 -16.80 2.53
N GLY A 72 -11.13 -16.91 3.70
CA GLY A 72 -10.67 -15.78 4.49
C GLY A 72 -9.65 -14.91 3.73
N LEU A 73 -8.71 -15.53 2.98
CA LEU A 73 -7.78 -14.81 2.10
C LEU A 73 -8.51 -14.06 0.97
N ALA A 74 -9.52 -14.68 0.37
CA ALA A 74 -10.36 -14.00 -0.62
C ALA A 74 -11.12 -12.82 0.00
N LYS A 75 -11.69 -12.97 1.20
CA LYS A 75 -12.35 -11.88 1.96
C LYS A 75 -11.35 -10.76 2.31
N LEU A 76 -10.14 -11.12 2.74
CA LEU A 76 -9.05 -10.16 2.96
C LEU A 76 -8.81 -9.35 1.68
N GLY A 77 -8.64 -10.00 0.53
CA GLY A 77 -8.42 -9.33 -0.75
C GLY A 77 -9.56 -8.38 -1.13
N VAL A 78 -10.82 -8.81 -1.00
CA VAL A 78 -12.00 -7.99 -1.34
C VAL A 78 -12.07 -6.69 -0.52
N LEU A 79 -11.67 -6.71 0.75
CA LEU A 79 -11.65 -5.51 1.60
C LEU A 79 -10.33 -4.74 1.49
N PHE A 80 -9.20 -5.41 1.27
CA PHE A 80 -7.89 -4.78 1.16
C PHE A 80 -7.80 -3.89 -0.08
N VAL A 81 -8.33 -4.36 -1.22
CA VAL A 81 -8.24 -3.63 -2.50
C VAL A 81 -8.84 -2.23 -2.41
N PRO A 82 -10.09 -1.99 -1.93
CA PRO A 82 -10.62 -0.64 -1.78
C PRO A 82 -9.83 0.23 -0.80
N VAL A 83 -9.38 -0.34 0.33
CA VAL A 83 -8.56 0.38 1.32
C VAL A 83 -7.26 0.88 0.68
N TRP A 84 -6.52 -0.01 0.03
CA TRP A 84 -5.28 0.32 -0.67
C TRP A 84 -5.51 1.35 -1.77
N TRP A 85 -6.63 1.23 -2.50
CA TRP A 85 -6.97 2.13 -3.60
C TRP A 85 -7.31 3.55 -3.13
N CYS A 86 -7.94 3.68 -1.96
CA CYS A 86 -8.11 4.99 -1.32
C CYS A 86 -6.77 5.64 -1.02
N TRP A 87 -5.85 4.88 -0.39
CA TRP A 87 -4.53 5.36 -0.05
C TRP A 87 -3.72 5.76 -1.29
N VAL A 88 -3.61 4.88 -2.29
CA VAL A 88 -2.90 5.16 -3.55
C VAL A 88 -3.47 6.39 -4.26
N GLY A 89 -4.80 6.52 -4.28
CA GLY A 89 -5.46 7.67 -4.90
C GLY A 89 -5.03 9.00 -4.28
N ALA A 90 -4.99 9.08 -2.94
CA ALA A 90 -4.50 10.26 -2.22
C ALA A 90 -3.01 10.50 -2.48
N VAL A 91 -2.16 9.48 -2.36
CA VAL A 91 -0.72 9.59 -2.62
C VAL A 91 -0.43 10.13 -4.03
N PHE A 92 -1.12 9.62 -5.06
CA PHE A 92 -0.92 10.09 -6.43
C PHE A 92 -1.47 11.50 -6.68
N TYR A 93 -2.43 11.97 -5.90
CA TYR A 93 -2.85 13.36 -5.91
C TYR A 93 -1.77 14.24 -5.28
N ASP A 94 -1.34 13.92 -4.05
CA ASP A 94 -0.39 14.70 -3.26
C ASP A 94 1.00 14.77 -3.91
N THR A 95 1.42 13.69 -4.60
CA THR A 95 2.71 13.66 -5.31
C THR A 95 2.71 14.44 -6.62
N ARG A 96 1.53 14.83 -7.15
CA ARG A 96 1.40 15.69 -8.34
C ARG A 96 1.16 17.13 -8.00
N PHE A 97 0.36 17.40 -6.97
CA PHE A 97 -0.10 18.73 -6.64
C PHE A 97 0.40 19.13 -5.27
N ASP A 98 1.05 20.28 -5.20
CA ASP A 98 1.56 20.83 -3.96
C ASP A 98 0.57 21.87 -3.41
N ASN A 99 0.08 21.60 -2.22
CA ASN A 99 -0.88 22.44 -1.51
C ASN A 99 -0.46 22.52 -0.05
N ASP A 100 -0.01 23.70 0.42
CA ASP A 100 0.38 23.92 1.81
C ASP A 100 -0.65 24.79 2.58
N GLY A 101 -1.83 25.03 2.00
CA GLY A 101 -2.87 25.89 2.56
C GLY A 101 -3.59 25.27 3.75
N LEU A 102 -4.23 26.10 4.57
CA LEU A 102 -5.08 25.63 5.66
C LEU A 102 -6.22 24.74 5.14
N VAL A 103 -6.79 25.07 3.98
CA VAL A 103 -7.88 24.30 3.36
C VAL A 103 -7.42 22.87 3.04
N ASP A 104 -6.21 22.69 2.52
CA ASP A 104 -5.70 21.36 2.19
C ASP A 104 -5.47 20.51 3.43
N ARG A 105 -4.98 21.11 4.51
CA ARG A 105 -4.86 20.44 5.82
C ARG A 105 -6.22 19.99 6.36
N LEU A 106 -7.27 20.81 6.18
CA LEU A 106 -8.64 20.45 6.56
C LEU A 106 -9.22 19.34 5.68
N ILE A 107 -8.95 19.37 4.36
CA ILE A 107 -9.34 18.29 3.44
C ILE A 107 -8.64 16.99 3.83
N THR A 108 -7.35 17.03 4.12
CA THR A 108 -6.61 15.86 4.61
C THR A 108 -7.20 15.32 5.90
N LEU A 109 -7.56 16.19 6.86
CA LEU A 109 -8.24 15.78 8.09
C LEU A 109 -9.59 15.11 7.80
N ILE A 110 -10.37 15.65 6.87
CA ILE A 110 -11.64 15.01 6.42
C ILE A 110 -11.36 13.65 5.81
N GLN A 111 -10.37 13.52 4.94
CA GLN A 111 -9.97 12.22 4.36
C GLN A 111 -9.52 11.23 5.45
N MET A 112 -8.78 11.68 6.46
CA MET A 112 -8.40 10.86 7.62
C MET A 112 -9.61 10.36 8.39
N ALA A 113 -10.60 11.24 8.66
CA ALA A 113 -11.84 10.86 9.35
C ALA A 113 -12.65 9.83 8.54
N ILE A 114 -12.72 10.00 7.22
CA ILE A 114 -13.39 9.06 6.32
C ILE A 114 -12.62 7.72 6.27
N ALA A 115 -11.29 7.74 6.19
CA ALA A 115 -10.47 6.53 6.23
C ALA A 115 -10.60 5.78 7.57
N ALA A 116 -10.70 6.50 8.69
CA ALA A 116 -11.00 5.91 9.99
C ALA A 116 -12.40 5.28 10.02
N SER A 117 -13.41 5.93 9.41
CA SER A 117 -14.74 5.33 9.23
C SER A 117 -14.69 4.07 8.35
N LEU A 118 -13.88 4.08 7.28
CA LEU A 118 -13.65 2.91 6.44
C LEU A 118 -13.06 1.76 7.26
N ALA A 119 -12.02 2.02 8.05
CA ALA A 119 -11.37 1.05 8.94
C ALA A 119 -12.35 0.47 9.98
N ALA A 120 -13.18 1.30 10.60
CA ALA A 120 -14.18 0.86 11.58
C ALA A 120 -15.23 -0.09 10.97
N ASN A 121 -15.51 0.02 9.67
CA ASN A 121 -16.46 -0.85 8.98
C ASN A 121 -15.84 -2.15 8.43
N ILE A 122 -14.53 -2.37 8.56
CA ILE A 122 -13.84 -3.56 8.04
C ILE A 122 -14.32 -4.84 8.74
N HIS A 123 -14.48 -4.80 10.07
CA HIS A 123 -14.77 -6.01 10.86
C HIS A 123 -16.01 -6.81 10.37
N HIS A 124 -17.07 -6.11 9.98
CA HIS A 124 -18.26 -6.71 9.37
C HIS A 124 -18.48 -6.22 7.93
N GLY A 125 -17.42 -5.81 7.23
CA GLY A 125 -17.46 -5.14 5.92
C GLY A 125 -18.08 -6.00 4.81
N LEU A 126 -18.06 -7.32 4.93
CA LEU A 126 -18.73 -8.25 4.01
C LEU A 126 -20.10 -8.73 4.51
N SER A 127 -20.64 -8.14 5.58
CA SER A 127 -21.93 -8.46 6.15
C SER A 127 -22.69 -7.20 6.57
N ASN A 128 -22.92 -7.02 7.87
CA ASN A 128 -23.77 -5.96 8.41
C ASN A 128 -23.22 -4.54 8.17
N SER A 129 -21.90 -4.36 8.16
CA SER A 129 -21.26 -3.05 7.92
C SER A 129 -20.95 -2.78 6.46
N SER A 130 -21.39 -3.64 5.52
CA SER A 130 -21.07 -3.48 4.10
C SER A 130 -21.59 -2.16 3.49
N VAL A 131 -22.72 -1.64 3.98
CA VAL A 131 -23.24 -0.33 3.59
C VAL A 131 -22.32 0.78 4.12
N GLY A 132 -21.93 0.73 5.40
CA GLY A 132 -21.03 1.71 6.02
C GLY A 132 -19.66 1.73 5.33
N PHE A 133 -19.13 0.55 5.00
CA PHE A 133 -17.89 0.43 4.22
C PHE A 133 -18.00 1.08 2.84
N ALA A 134 -19.09 0.79 2.10
CA ALA A 134 -19.34 1.39 0.79
C ALA A 134 -19.49 2.91 0.88
N LEU A 135 -20.25 3.43 1.86
CA LEU A 135 -20.43 4.88 2.06
C LEU A 135 -19.11 5.58 2.40
N SER A 136 -18.26 4.97 3.23
CA SER A 136 -16.93 5.50 3.54
C SER A 136 -16.05 5.54 2.28
N TYR A 137 -16.04 4.49 1.46
CA TYR A 137 -15.34 4.49 0.18
C TYR A 137 -15.85 5.58 -0.77
N ILE A 138 -17.19 5.71 -0.91
CA ILE A 138 -17.84 6.75 -1.71
C ILE A 138 -17.42 8.14 -1.26
N ALA A 139 -17.46 8.40 0.04
CA ALA A 139 -17.08 9.69 0.60
C ALA A 139 -15.60 10.02 0.30
N PHE A 140 -14.69 9.05 0.51
CA PHE A 140 -13.27 9.23 0.22
C PHE A 140 -13.02 9.55 -1.26
N ARG A 141 -13.63 8.78 -2.16
CA ARG A 141 -13.51 8.97 -3.61
C ARG A 141 -14.15 10.30 -4.05
N GLY A 142 -15.26 10.70 -3.42
CA GLY A 142 -15.93 11.99 -3.67
C GLY A 142 -15.00 13.16 -3.34
N VAL A 143 -14.32 13.15 -2.19
CA VAL A 143 -13.33 14.17 -1.84
C VAL A 143 -12.20 14.21 -2.87
N LEU A 144 -11.67 13.06 -3.28
CA LEU A 144 -10.60 12.97 -4.26
C LEU A 144 -11.03 13.51 -5.63
N ILE A 145 -12.26 13.23 -6.08
CA ILE A 145 -12.82 13.80 -7.32
C ILE A 145 -12.88 15.34 -7.24
N CYS A 146 -13.36 15.89 -6.12
CA CYS A 146 -13.39 17.34 -5.90
C CYS A 146 -11.98 17.95 -5.95
N GLN A 147 -10.99 17.29 -5.35
CA GLN A 147 -9.59 17.73 -5.39
C GLN A 147 -9.05 17.74 -6.82
N TYR A 148 -9.29 16.68 -7.62
CA TYR A 148 -8.88 16.65 -9.04
C TYR A 148 -9.55 17.74 -9.87
N LEU A 149 -10.85 17.99 -9.70
CA LEU A 149 -11.57 19.06 -10.39
C LEU A 149 -11.03 20.43 -9.99
N HIS A 150 -10.77 20.67 -8.72
CA HIS A 150 -10.17 21.90 -8.20
C HIS A 150 -8.77 22.14 -8.79
N ALA A 151 -7.92 21.10 -8.81
CA ALA A 151 -6.60 21.20 -9.43
C ALA A 151 -6.69 21.50 -10.94
N GLY A 152 -7.61 20.86 -11.66
CA GLY A 152 -7.83 21.11 -13.10
C GLY A 152 -8.36 22.50 -13.41
N TYR A 153 -9.11 23.10 -12.48
CA TYR A 153 -9.56 24.48 -12.60
C TYR A 153 -8.41 25.48 -12.52
N HIS A 154 -7.52 25.30 -11.53
CA HIS A 154 -6.43 26.24 -11.26
C HIS A 154 -5.18 25.98 -12.11
N ILE A 155 -4.97 24.76 -12.63
CA ILE A 155 -3.79 24.36 -13.37
C ILE A 155 -4.18 23.92 -14.79
N PRO A 156 -4.28 24.84 -15.77
CA PRO A 156 -4.70 24.52 -17.14
C PRO A 156 -3.93 23.36 -17.81
N PRO A 157 -2.58 23.23 -17.64
CA PRO A 157 -1.86 22.09 -18.19
C PRO A 157 -2.30 20.72 -17.67
N ALA A 158 -2.79 20.64 -16.42
CA ALA A 158 -3.24 19.41 -15.81
C ALA A 158 -4.71 19.06 -16.15
N ARG A 159 -5.50 20.00 -16.70
CA ARG A 159 -6.95 19.87 -16.92
C ARG A 159 -7.33 18.60 -17.68
N SER A 160 -6.55 18.22 -18.70
CA SER A 160 -6.84 17.00 -19.48
C SER A 160 -6.74 15.73 -18.66
N LEU A 161 -5.76 15.64 -17.75
CA LEU A 161 -5.57 14.49 -16.85
C LEU A 161 -6.61 14.49 -15.73
N THR A 162 -6.80 15.64 -15.08
CA THR A 162 -7.71 15.76 -13.93
C THR A 162 -9.15 15.52 -14.31
N ASN A 163 -9.61 16.04 -15.46
CA ASN A 163 -10.95 15.74 -15.97
C ASN A 163 -11.11 14.26 -16.33
N TRP A 164 -10.08 13.62 -16.92
CA TRP A 164 -10.12 12.20 -17.23
C TRP A 164 -10.31 11.36 -15.96
N TYR A 165 -9.54 11.67 -14.90
CA TYR A 165 -9.66 11.01 -13.62
C TYR A 165 -11.02 11.30 -12.96
N ALA A 166 -11.45 12.55 -12.93
CA ALA A 166 -12.73 12.93 -12.32
C ALA A 166 -13.92 12.21 -12.98
N VAL A 167 -13.98 12.18 -14.32
CA VAL A 167 -15.05 11.47 -15.05
C VAL A 167 -15.00 9.97 -14.77
N GLY A 168 -13.83 9.34 -14.90
CA GLY A 168 -13.68 7.91 -14.68
C GLY A 168 -14.04 7.50 -13.26
N PHE A 169 -13.52 8.22 -12.26
CA PHE A 169 -13.83 7.97 -10.84
C PHE A 169 -15.31 8.24 -10.51
N THR A 170 -15.97 9.18 -11.20
CA THR A 170 -17.42 9.39 -11.04
C THR A 170 -18.21 8.21 -11.58
N ILE A 171 -17.77 7.59 -12.68
CA ILE A 171 -18.41 6.38 -13.21
C ILE A 171 -18.25 5.23 -12.21
N SER A 172 -17.06 5.01 -11.67
CA SER A 172 -16.84 4.02 -10.60
C SER A 172 -17.73 4.29 -9.39
N LEU A 173 -17.78 5.55 -8.94
CA LEU A 173 -18.58 5.99 -7.79
C LEU A 173 -20.07 5.68 -7.98
N PHE A 174 -20.60 5.75 -9.21
CA PHE A 174 -21.97 5.40 -9.52
C PHE A 174 -22.27 3.92 -9.18
N PHE A 175 -21.37 3.00 -9.49
CA PHE A 175 -21.53 1.58 -9.13
C PHE A 175 -21.46 1.37 -7.61
N TRP A 176 -20.56 2.04 -6.93
CA TRP A 176 -20.48 2.00 -5.47
C TRP A 176 -21.74 2.57 -4.81
N LEU A 177 -22.26 3.68 -5.29
CA LEU A 177 -23.49 4.29 -4.79
C LEU A 177 -24.70 3.39 -5.03
N THR A 178 -24.84 2.82 -6.24
CA THR A 178 -25.90 1.87 -6.56
C THR A 178 -25.83 0.65 -5.67
N SER A 179 -24.63 0.20 -5.30
CA SER A 179 -24.43 -0.98 -4.43
C SER A 179 -25.07 -0.83 -3.06
N VAL A 180 -25.24 0.39 -2.54
CA VAL A 180 -25.87 0.67 -1.25
C VAL A 180 -27.32 0.20 -1.22
N PHE A 181 -28.02 0.27 -2.36
CA PHE A 181 -29.42 -0.08 -2.49
C PHE A 181 -29.66 -1.56 -2.91
N VAL A 182 -28.56 -2.28 -3.20
CA VAL A 182 -28.65 -3.67 -3.70
C VAL A 182 -28.35 -4.65 -2.56
N PRO A 183 -29.15 -5.74 -2.39
CA PRO A 183 -28.91 -6.71 -1.34
C PRO A 183 -27.67 -7.57 -1.59
N LEU A 184 -27.16 -8.21 -0.54
CA LEU A 184 -26.13 -9.23 -0.64
C LEU A 184 -26.65 -10.47 -1.39
N PRO A 185 -25.83 -11.14 -2.19
CA PRO A 185 -24.40 -10.90 -2.46
C PRO A 185 -24.14 -9.96 -3.66
N TRP A 186 -25.17 -9.50 -4.38
CA TRP A 186 -25.06 -8.73 -5.62
C TRP A 186 -24.36 -7.39 -5.45
N ARG A 187 -24.39 -6.85 -4.22
CA ARG A 187 -23.61 -5.64 -3.85
C ARG A 187 -22.13 -5.78 -4.20
N PHE A 188 -21.53 -6.94 -3.93
CA PHE A 188 -20.11 -7.17 -4.20
C PHE A 188 -19.78 -7.24 -5.69
N CYS A 189 -20.73 -7.64 -6.54
CA CYS A 189 -20.54 -7.55 -7.99
C CYS A 189 -20.41 -6.09 -8.44
N LEU A 190 -21.20 -5.19 -7.85
CA LEU A 190 -21.12 -3.75 -8.15
C LEU A 190 -19.81 -3.14 -7.62
N TRP A 191 -19.33 -3.56 -6.43
CA TRP A 191 -18.01 -3.16 -5.96
C TRP A 191 -16.91 -3.60 -6.94
N GLY A 192 -16.97 -4.86 -7.39
CA GLY A 192 -16.03 -5.39 -8.38
C GLY A 192 -16.02 -4.59 -9.68
N LEU A 193 -17.20 -4.25 -10.22
CA LEU A 193 -17.31 -3.41 -11.41
C LEU A 193 -16.73 -2.01 -11.20
N GLY A 194 -17.04 -1.37 -10.06
CA GLY A 194 -16.47 -0.08 -9.70
C GLY A 194 -14.95 -0.13 -9.62
N LEU A 195 -14.37 -1.15 -8.95
CA LEU A 195 -12.93 -1.31 -8.84
C LEU A 195 -12.26 -1.60 -10.20
N ILE A 196 -12.86 -2.42 -11.07
CA ILE A 196 -12.33 -2.66 -12.42
C ILE A 196 -12.21 -1.34 -13.19
N ILE A 197 -13.23 -0.48 -13.10
CA ILE A 197 -13.20 0.85 -13.72
C ILE A 197 -12.09 1.68 -13.08
N ASP A 198 -12.01 1.73 -11.76
CA ASP A 198 -10.99 2.48 -11.03
C ASP A 198 -9.56 2.10 -11.44
N PHE A 199 -9.26 0.81 -11.59
CA PHE A 199 -7.96 0.33 -12.06
C PHE A 199 -7.71 0.60 -13.55
N ALA A 200 -8.76 0.61 -14.37
CA ALA A 200 -8.65 0.87 -15.80
C ALA A 200 -8.34 2.34 -16.13
N ILE A 201 -8.72 3.28 -15.27
CA ILE A 201 -8.57 4.73 -15.52
C ILE A 201 -7.10 5.14 -15.65
N PRO A 202 -6.16 4.81 -14.73
CA PRO A 202 -4.75 5.14 -14.91
C PRO A 202 -4.13 4.45 -16.13
N LEU A 203 -4.54 3.20 -16.44
CA LEU A 203 -4.09 2.46 -17.63
C LEU A 203 -4.48 3.19 -18.92
N SER A 204 -5.69 3.74 -18.98
CA SER A 204 -6.23 4.45 -20.13
C SER A 204 -5.80 5.93 -20.22
N ALA A 205 -5.18 6.47 -19.19
CA ALA A 205 -4.75 7.87 -19.15
C ALA A 205 -3.58 8.19 -20.11
N GLY A 206 -2.70 7.20 -20.38
CA GLY A 206 -1.67 7.29 -21.41
C GLY A 206 -0.83 8.56 -21.36
N GLN A 207 -0.74 9.28 -22.50
CA GLN A 207 0.05 10.51 -22.63
C GLN A 207 -0.39 11.66 -21.69
N ARG A 208 -1.61 11.61 -21.11
CA ARG A 208 -2.06 12.62 -20.14
C ARG A 208 -1.21 12.55 -18.86
N VAL A 209 -0.86 11.34 -18.41
CA VAL A 209 0.03 11.15 -17.26
C VAL A 209 1.45 11.62 -17.56
N ALA A 210 1.96 11.36 -18.79
CA ALA A 210 3.29 11.80 -19.20
C ALA A 210 3.44 13.34 -19.18
N LYS A 211 2.36 14.08 -19.42
CA LYS A 211 2.36 15.56 -19.34
C LYS A 211 2.37 16.10 -17.91
N VAL A 212 1.84 15.35 -16.97
CA VAL A 212 1.72 15.72 -15.56
C VAL A 212 2.09 14.48 -14.71
N PRO A 213 3.36 14.06 -14.75
CA PRO A 213 3.82 12.91 -13.98
C PRO A 213 3.77 13.24 -12.49
N PRO A 214 3.62 12.22 -11.62
CA PRO A 214 3.84 12.41 -10.18
C PRO A 214 5.33 12.66 -9.93
N ASN A 215 5.67 13.24 -8.78
CA ASN A 215 7.06 13.25 -8.32
C ASN A 215 7.50 11.82 -8.01
N MET A 216 8.52 11.30 -8.72
CA MET A 216 8.88 9.90 -8.69
C MET A 216 9.50 9.49 -7.35
N THR A 217 10.47 10.26 -6.88
CA THR A 217 11.18 10.00 -5.61
C THR A 217 10.19 10.02 -4.45
N HIS A 218 9.37 11.06 -4.36
CA HIS A 218 8.36 11.18 -3.30
C HIS A 218 7.30 10.07 -3.37
N THR A 219 6.88 9.64 -4.57
CA THR A 219 5.95 8.51 -4.73
C THR A 219 6.56 7.20 -4.24
N THR A 220 7.83 6.93 -4.58
CA THR A 220 8.54 5.73 -4.14
C THR A 220 8.73 5.72 -2.62
N GLU A 221 9.06 6.87 -2.03
CA GLU A 221 9.20 7.06 -0.59
C GLU A 221 7.87 6.74 0.14
N ARG A 222 6.74 7.28 -0.34
CA ARG A 222 5.41 7.01 0.23
C ARG A 222 5.03 5.53 0.12
N ILE A 223 5.29 4.88 -1.02
CA ILE A 223 5.01 3.45 -1.21
C ILE A 223 5.90 2.61 -0.28
N GLY A 224 7.17 2.99 -0.10
CA GLY A 224 8.07 2.36 0.87
C GLY A 224 7.55 2.48 2.30
N LEU A 225 7.07 3.67 2.72
CA LEU A 225 6.47 3.89 4.03
C LEU A 225 5.23 3.01 4.25
N PHE A 226 4.36 2.87 3.25
CA PHE A 226 3.23 1.95 3.34
C PHE A 226 3.68 0.49 3.50
N THR A 227 4.73 0.09 2.79
CA THR A 227 5.32 -1.25 2.93
C THR A 227 5.86 -1.48 4.35
N ILE A 228 6.50 -0.46 4.97
CA ILE A 228 6.93 -0.53 6.39
C ILE A 228 5.73 -0.71 7.33
N ILE A 229 4.63 0.01 7.07
CA ILE A 229 3.39 -0.13 7.86
C ILE A 229 2.88 -1.58 7.81
N VAL A 230 2.81 -2.16 6.62
CA VAL A 230 2.35 -3.56 6.45
C VAL A 230 3.32 -4.56 7.09
N LEU A 231 4.62 -4.34 7.00
CA LEU A 231 5.62 -5.14 7.70
C LEU A 231 5.50 -5.00 9.22
N GLY A 232 5.15 -3.81 9.70
CA GLY A 232 4.89 -3.58 11.13
C GLY A 232 3.77 -4.48 11.67
N GLU A 233 2.71 -4.71 10.89
CA GLU A 233 1.64 -5.65 11.26
C GLU A 233 2.16 -7.09 11.39
N SER A 234 3.12 -7.50 10.54
CA SER A 234 3.76 -8.81 10.68
C SER A 234 4.53 -8.94 11.99
N ILE A 235 5.17 -7.85 12.47
CA ILE A 235 5.84 -7.82 13.78
C ILE A 235 4.82 -7.91 14.92
N VAL A 236 3.70 -7.18 14.82
CA VAL A 236 2.61 -7.23 15.80
C VAL A 236 2.06 -8.66 15.91
N SER A 237 1.85 -9.34 14.79
CA SER A 237 1.41 -10.74 14.75
C SER A 237 2.40 -11.69 15.43
N VAL A 238 3.72 -11.52 15.22
CA VAL A 238 4.74 -12.33 15.93
C VAL A 238 4.67 -12.11 17.43
N VAL A 239 4.59 -10.84 17.86
CA VAL A 239 4.50 -10.48 19.28
C VAL A 239 3.21 -11.04 19.89
N GLY A 240 2.07 -10.91 19.18
CA GLY A 240 0.78 -11.47 19.59
C GLY A 240 0.83 -12.98 19.82
N GLY A 241 1.37 -13.73 18.85
CA GLY A 241 1.50 -15.18 18.95
C GLY A 241 2.39 -15.64 20.11
N VAL A 242 3.46 -14.91 20.40
CA VAL A 242 4.39 -15.26 21.51
C VAL A 242 3.85 -14.85 22.87
N SER A 243 3.07 -13.77 22.97
CA SER A 243 2.53 -13.27 24.23
C SER A 243 1.62 -14.25 24.96
N GLU A 244 1.03 -15.19 24.23
CA GLU A 244 0.16 -16.24 24.76
C GLU A 244 0.94 -17.51 25.18
N LEU A 245 2.25 -17.57 24.92
CA LEU A 245 3.07 -18.72 25.21
C LEU A 245 3.91 -18.52 26.48
N ALA A 246 4.25 -19.63 27.14
CA ALA A 246 5.26 -19.63 28.17
C ALA A 246 6.63 -19.28 27.56
N TRP A 247 7.43 -18.47 28.25
CA TRP A 247 8.78 -18.12 27.84
C TRP A 247 9.71 -19.34 27.93
N THR A 248 9.85 -20.07 26.87
CA THR A 248 10.72 -21.24 26.72
C THR A 248 11.75 -20.95 25.62
N PRO A 249 12.91 -21.67 25.61
CA PRO A 249 13.86 -21.56 24.50
C PRO A 249 13.21 -21.79 23.12
N THR A 250 12.23 -22.67 23.04
CA THR A 250 11.48 -22.98 21.81
C THR A 250 10.61 -21.79 21.35
N SER A 251 9.84 -21.18 22.27
CA SER A 251 9.02 -20.02 21.92
C SER A 251 9.86 -18.82 21.49
N ILE A 252 11.02 -18.60 22.14
CA ILE A 252 11.97 -17.56 21.75
C ILE A 252 12.55 -17.86 20.37
N ALA A 253 12.97 -19.10 20.09
CA ALA A 253 13.53 -19.47 18.80
C ALA A 253 12.55 -19.22 17.65
N ILE A 254 11.27 -19.53 17.84
CA ILE A 254 10.25 -19.32 16.81
C ILE A 254 9.90 -17.84 16.63
N ALA A 255 9.87 -17.04 17.70
CA ALA A 255 9.75 -15.60 17.59
C ALA A 255 10.88 -15.02 16.73
N LEU A 256 12.12 -15.46 16.97
CA LEU A 256 13.27 -15.05 16.16
C LEU A 256 13.15 -15.49 14.70
N LEU A 257 12.64 -16.71 14.43
CA LEU A 257 12.36 -17.16 13.05
C LEU A 257 11.29 -16.31 12.38
N GLY A 258 10.19 -15.99 13.07
CA GLY A 258 9.15 -15.09 12.56
C GLY A 258 9.68 -13.69 12.25
N LEU A 259 10.44 -13.11 13.17
CA LEU A 259 11.11 -11.82 12.95
C LEU A 259 12.12 -11.88 11.80
N SER A 260 12.86 -12.99 11.65
CA SER A 260 13.83 -13.16 10.55
C SER A 260 13.13 -13.19 9.18
N ILE A 261 11.93 -13.75 9.09
CA ILE A 261 11.10 -13.71 7.85
C ILE A 261 10.70 -12.27 7.53
N ALA A 262 10.16 -11.53 8.52
CA ALA A 262 9.78 -10.13 8.34
C ALA A 262 10.99 -9.26 7.94
N PHE A 263 12.13 -9.43 8.61
CA PHE A 263 13.39 -8.74 8.30
C PHE A 263 13.90 -9.10 6.90
N SER A 264 13.78 -10.36 6.48
CA SER A 264 14.18 -10.77 5.13
C SER A 264 13.35 -10.09 4.05
N PHE A 265 12.04 -9.95 4.26
CA PHE A 265 11.19 -9.19 3.33
C PHE A 265 11.52 -7.70 3.33
N TRP A 266 11.81 -7.11 4.49
CA TRP A 266 12.30 -5.74 4.58
C TRP A 266 13.58 -5.57 3.75
N TRP A 267 14.58 -6.42 3.94
CA TRP A 267 15.85 -6.39 3.20
C TRP A 267 15.62 -6.50 1.69
N MET A 268 14.94 -7.58 1.27
CA MET A 268 14.65 -7.84 -0.13
C MET A 268 13.91 -6.69 -0.83
N TYR A 269 13.08 -5.95 -0.11
CA TYR A 269 12.35 -4.82 -0.64
C TYR A 269 13.21 -3.55 -0.69
N PHE A 270 13.74 -3.12 0.44
CA PHE A 270 14.40 -1.81 0.57
C PHE A 270 15.79 -1.74 -0.05
N ASP A 271 16.51 -2.86 -0.12
CA ASP A 271 17.83 -2.92 -0.77
C ASP A 271 17.75 -2.93 -2.30
N THR A 272 16.61 -3.29 -2.87
CA THR A 272 16.52 -3.57 -4.31
C THR A 272 15.43 -2.81 -5.07
N VAL A 273 14.38 -2.35 -4.40
CA VAL A 273 13.28 -1.62 -5.04
C VAL A 273 13.66 -0.15 -5.21
N ASP A 274 13.56 0.33 -6.45
CA ASP A 274 13.92 1.69 -6.83
C ASP A 274 12.80 2.39 -7.63
N GLU A 275 12.98 3.67 -7.92
CA GLU A 275 12.03 4.51 -8.65
C GLU A 275 12.11 4.36 -10.19
N SER A 276 13.08 3.58 -10.69
CA SER A 276 13.32 3.42 -12.14
C SER A 276 12.05 3.08 -12.94
N PRO A 277 11.15 2.17 -12.46
CA PRO A 277 9.92 1.87 -13.18
C PRO A 277 8.95 3.05 -13.29
N LEU A 278 8.92 3.96 -12.32
CA LEU A 278 8.07 5.14 -12.37
C LEU A 278 8.56 6.14 -13.42
N HIS A 279 9.87 6.25 -13.65
CA HIS A 279 10.42 7.09 -14.73
C HIS A 279 9.94 6.66 -16.12
N ALA A 280 9.46 5.42 -16.29
CA ALA A 280 8.83 4.99 -17.53
C ALA A 280 7.53 5.75 -17.85
N MET A 281 6.86 6.31 -16.84
CA MET A 281 5.67 7.16 -17.05
C MET A 281 6.01 8.43 -17.85
N LYS A 282 7.16 9.06 -17.60
CA LYS A 282 7.62 10.25 -18.35
C LYS A 282 7.84 9.93 -19.83
N LYS A 283 8.24 8.69 -20.14
CA LYS A 283 8.43 8.19 -21.51
C LYS A 283 7.15 7.66 -22.15
N GLY A 284 6.00 7.75 -21.44
CA GLY A 284 4.71 7.24 -21.91
C GLY A 284 4.54 5.72 -21.81
N ASN A 285 5.50 5.00 -21.22
CA ASN A 285 5.41 3.55 -21.00
C ASN A 285 4.66 3.26 -19.70
N MET A 286 3.35 3.40 -19.73
CA MET A 286 2.48 3.19 -18.57
C MET A 286 2.47 1.74 -18.08
N THR A 287 2.65 0.76 -18.97
CA THR A 287 2.55 -0.66 -18.62
C THR A 287 3.57 -1.06 -17.57
N ILE A 288 4.85 -0.70 -17.74
CA ILE A 288 5.90 -1.05 -16.78
C ILE A 288 5.64 -0.35 -15.42
N ALA A 289 5.36 0.94 -15.46
CA ALA A 289 5.14 1.72 -14.25
C ALA A 289 3.91 1.24 -13.45
N LEU A 290 2.81 0.93 -14.14
CA LEU A 290 1.60 0.41 -13.48
C LEU A 290 1.75 -1.05 -13.05
N THR A 291 2.51 -1.88 -13.78
CA THR A 291 2.85 -3.23 -13.31
C THR A 291 3.62 -3.16 -11.99
N TRP A 292 4.62 -2.27 -11.92
CA TRP A 292 5.36 -2.03 -10.69
C TRP A 292 4.45 -1.53 -9.55
N LEU A 293 3.65 -0.49 -9.80
CA LEU A 293 2.74 0.06 -8.79
C LEU A 293 1.73 -0.99 -8.29
N TYR A 294 1.05 -1.67 -9.22
CA TYR A 294 -0.01 -2.63 -8.87
C TYR A 294 0.54 -3.90 -8.21
N SER A 295 1.82 -4.21 -8.40
CA SER A 295 2.49 -5.30 -7.67
C SER A 295 2.57 -5.05 -6.16
N HIS A 296 2.54 -3.80 -5.71
CA HIS A 296 2.55 -3.50 -4.28
C HIS A 296 1.25 -3.90 -3.56
N LEU A 297 0.13 -4.01 -4.27
CA LEU A 297 -1.12 -4.50 -3.69
C LEU A 297 -1.04 -5.99 -3.30
N PRO A 298 -0.72 -6.95 -4.21
CA PRO A 298 -0.55 -8.34 -3.81
C PRO A 298 0.65 -8.54 -2.86
N LEU A 299 1.69 -7.69 -2.89
CA LEU A 299 2.76 -7.71 -1.90
C LEU A 299 2.18 -7.39 -0.50
N ALA A 300 1.42 -6.33 -0.36
CA ALA A 300 0.84 -5.93 0.91
C ALA A 300 -0.12 -7.00 1.47
N ILE A 301 -0.98 -7.59 0.62
CA ILE A 301 -1.85 -8.71 1.01
C ILE A 301 -1.00 -9.91 1.47
N GLY A 302 0.04 -10.26 0.72
CA GLY A 302 0.94 -11.36 1.03
C GLY A 302 1.71 -11.16 2.34
N LEU A 303 2.23 -9.95 2.58
CA LEU A 303 2.92 -9.61 3.83
C LEU A 303 1.98 -9.69 5.04
N THR A 304 0.77 -9.13 4.93
CA THR A 304 -0.26 -9.25 5.98
C THR A 304 -0.60 -10.73 6.24
N ALA A 305 -0.83 -11.51 5.17
CA ALA A 305 -1.13 -12.93 5.28
C ALA A 305 0.05 -13.74 5.87
N THR A 306 1.29 -13.36 5.55
CA THR A 306 2.50 -13.97 6.12
C THR A 306 2.59 -13.70 7.62
N GLY A 307 2.33 -12.48 8.07
CA GLY A 307 2.33 -12.12 9.49
C GLY A 307 1.33 -12.98 10.28
N VAL A 308 0.08 -13.01 9.84
CA VAL A 308 -0.97 -13.86 10.45
C VAL A 308 -0.59 -15.34 10.38
N GLY A 309 0.02 -15.79 9.27
CA GLY A 309 0.52 -17.16 9.13
C GLY A 309 1.61 -17.52 10.14
N VAL A 310 2.56 -16.61 10.39
CA VAL A 310 3.58 -16.78 11.43
C VAL A 310 2.93 -16.92 12.81
N GLU A 311 1.96 -16.09 13.14
CA GLU A 311 1.20 -16.16 14.40
C GLU A 311 0.51 -17.54 14.56
N LYS A 312 -0.12 -18.06 13.49
CA LYS A 312 -0.71 -19.41 13.48
C LYS A 312 0.33 -20.52 13.66
N MET A 313 1.53 -20.38 13.10
CA MET A 313 2.62 -21.33 13.29
C MET A 313 3.13 -21.31 14.75
N ILE A 314 3.20 -20.13 15.37
CA ILE A 314 3.58 -19.95 16.77
C ILE A 314 2.53 -20.58 17.71
N SER A 315 1.26 -20.26 17.52
CA SER A 315 0.15 -20.79 18.34
C SER A 315 0.00 -22.31 18.18
N GLY A 316 0.36 -22.85 17.02
CA GLY A 316 0.33 -24.30 16.74
C GLY A 316 1.48 -25.11 17.34
N LEU A 317 2.40 -24.52 18.12
CA LEU A 317 3.57 -25.23 18.66
C LEU A 317 3.23 -26.40 19.58
N ASN A 318 2.22 -26.24 20.42
CA ASN A 318 1.86 -27.23 21.41
C ASN A 318 1.07 -28.41 20.82
N ASN A 319 0.32 -28.18 19.72
CA ASN A 319 -0.61 -29.18 19.15
C ASN A 319 -0.40 -29.44 17.64
N ASP A 320 0.67 -28.92 17.07
CA ASP A 320 0.93 -28.78 15.62
C ASP A 320 -0.20 -28.04 14.87
N ALA A 321 0.16 -27.04 14.05
CA ALA A 321 -0.81 -26.27 13.28
C ALA A 321 -1.53 -27.17 12.28
N ALA A 322 -2.79 -26.86 12.02
CA ALA A 322 -3.56 -27.58 11.01
C ALA A 322 -2.84 -27.53 9.63
N ARG A 323 -3.00 -28.60 8.86
CA ARG A 323 -2.42 -28.65 7.50
C ARG A 323 -2.77 -27.42 6.69
N GLY A 324 -4.04 -26.98 6.74
CA GLY A 324 -4.52 -25.79 6.02
C GLY A 324 -3.73 -24.54 6.37
N ASP A 325 -3.38 -24.35 7.65
CA ASP A 325 -2.65 -23.20 8.13
C ASP A 325 -1.20 -23.19 7.60
N LYS A 326 -0.53 -24.35 7.64
CA LYS A 326 0.82 -24.51 7.08
C LYS A 326 0.85 -24.23 5.59
N VAL A 327 -0.13 -24.77 4.84
CA VAL A 327 -0.25 -24.54 3.39
C VAL A 327 -0.47 -23.06 3.11
N LEU A 328 -1.41 -22.41 3.82
CA LEU A 328 -1.76 -21.02 3.59
C LEU A 328 -0.60 -20.08 3.94
N PHE A 329 0.16 -20.37 5.01
CA PHE A 329 1.39 -19.67 5.34
C PHE A 329 2.43 -19.76 4.21
N CYS A 330 2.69 -20.97 3.70
CA CYS A 330 3.61 -21.16 2.57
C CYS A 330 3.13 -20.44 1.30
N LEU A 331 1.82 -20.43 1.02
CA LEU A 331 1.25 -19.70 -0.11
C LEU A 331 1.44 -18.18 0.03
N ALA A 332 1.24 -17.63 1.23
CA ALA A 332 1.45 -16.21 1.51
C ALA A 332 2.91 -15.77 1.30
N VAL A 333 3.87 -16.55 1.85
CA VAL A 333 5.30 -16.31 1.64
C VAL A 333 5.69 -16.43 0.18
N SER A 334 5.18 -17.46 -0.51
CA SER A 334 5.45 -17.64 -1.94
C SER A 334 4.90 -16.50 -2.78
N LEU A 335 3.72 -15.98 -2.45
CA LEU A 335 3.14 -14.80 -3.10
C LEU A 335 4.07 -13.59 -2.96
N CYS A 336 4.59 -13.31 -1.75
CA CYS A 336 5.54 -12.22 -1.52
C CYS A 336 6.80 -12.38 -2.39
N LEU A 337 7.40 -13.57 -2.42
CA LEU A 337 8.59 -13.85 -3.20
C LEU A 337 8.35 -13.70 -4.72
N LEU A 338 7.21 -14.18 -5.23
CA LEU A 338 6.81 -14.02 -6.63
C LEU A 338 6.62 -12.55 -7.00
N VAL A 339 5.99 -11.78 -6.12
CA VAL A 339 5.76 -10.35 -6.35
C VAL A 339 7.07 -9.56 -6.30
N LEU A 340 7.97 -9.87 -5.34
CA LEU A 340 9.31 -9.28 -5.30
C LEU A 340 10.11 -9.62 -6.56
N SER A 341 10.00 -10.86 -7.06
CA SER A 341 10.59 -11.24 -8.35
C SER A 341 10.08 -10.37 -9.51
N ASN A 342 8.76 -10.07 -9.52
CA ASN A 342 8.17 -9.20 -10.54
C ASN A 342 8.63 -7.73 -10.40
N LEU A 343 8.79 -7.23 -9.17
CA LEU A 343 9.34 -5.89 -8.91
C LEU A 343 10.78 -5.78 -9.44
N HIS A 344 11.64 -6.78 -9.19
CA HIS A 344 12.99 -6.81 -9.72
C HIS A 344 13.02 -6.90 -11.25
N TRP A 345 12.12 -7.69 -11.84
CA TRP A 345 12.02 -7.81 -13.30
C TRP A 345 11.59 -6.49 -13.96
N THR A 346 10.63 -5.75 -13.37
CA THR A 346 10.20 -4.45 -13.88
C THR A 346 11.31 -3.41 -13.82
N SER A 347 12.07 -3.36 -12.72
CA SER A 347 13.25 -2.50 -12.59
C SER A 347 14.35 -2.91 -13.57
N GLY A 348 14.60 -4.20 -13.76
CA GLY A 348 15.62 -4.73 -14.68
C GLY A 348 15.33 -4.51 -16.18
N LYS A 349 14.05 -4.30 -16.58
CA LYS A 349 13.69 -4.02 -18.00
C LYS A 349 14.11 -2.62 -18.46
N LEU A 350 14.32 -1.68 -17.57
CA LEU A 350 14.62 -0.28 -17.90
C LEU A 350 16.11 0.00 -18.12
N GLY A 351 16.94 -1.04 -18.26
CA GLY A 351 18.31 -0.93 -18.74
C GLY A 351 19.37 -0.94 -17.66
N GLN A 352 19.03 -1.25 -16.43
CA GLN A 352 20.02 -1.38 -15.37
C GLN A 352 20.29 -2.84 -15.02
N THR A 353 21.52 -3.26 -15.28
CA THR A 353 22.33 -4.34 -14.75
C THR A 353 21.79 -5.79 -14.84
N LYS A 354 22.68 -6.68 -15.32
CA LYS A 354 22.52 -8.15 -15.29
C LYS A 354 22.16 -8.66 -13.88
N CYS A 355 22.58 -7.97 -12.82
CA CYS A 355 22.35 -8.33 -11.42
C CYS A 355 20.87 -8.41 -11.05
N LYS A 356 20.05 -7.41 -11.40
CA LYS A 356 18.60 -7.45 -11.09
C LYS A 356 17.87 -8.62 -11.74
N LYS A 357 18.34 -9.09 -12.90
CA LYS A 357 17.79 -10.31 -13.54
C LYS A 357 18.12 -11.58 -12.76
N ILE A 358 19.30 -11.67 -12.19
CA ILE A 358 19.72 -12.82 -11.36
C ILE A 358 18.87 -12.89 -10.09
N LEU A 359 18.64 -11.77 -9.44
CA LEU A 359 17.78 -11.67 -8.24
C LEU A 359 16.35 -12.16 -8.54
N THR A 360 15.80 -11.84 -9.73
CA THR A 360 14.50 -12.36 -10.17
C THR A 360 14.46 -13.89 -10.11
N TYR A 361 15.49 -14.57 -10.65
CA TYR A 361 15.54 -16.04 -10.64
C TYR A 361 15.72 -16.61 -9.23
N TYR A 362 16.48 -15.96 -8.36
CA TYR A 362 16.64 -16.40 -6.98
C TYR A 362 15.31 -16.34 -6.20
N ARG A 363 14.53 -15.27 -6.39
CA ARG A 363 13.20 -15.15 -5.79
C ARG A 363 12.23 -16.21 -6.33
N LEU A 364 12.27 -16.49 -7.65
CA LEU A 364 11.47 -17.55 -8.26
C LEU A 364 11.84 -18.93 -7.71
N GLY A 365 13.13 -19.22 -7.56
CA GLY A 365 13.62 -20.48 -6.97
C GLY A 365 13.17 -20.64 -5.51
N ALA A 366 13.26 -19.57 -4.69
CA ALA A 366 12.78 -19.58 -3.32
C ALA A 366 11.26 -19.77 -3.24
N ALA A 367 10.50 -19.09 -4.11
CA ALA A 367 9.05 -19.25 -4.19
C ALA A 367 8.68 -20.70 -4.54
N ALA A 368 9.35 -21.30 -5.54
CA ALA A 368 9.12 -22.70 -5.91
C ALA A 368 9.45 -23.66 -4.78
N PHE A 369 10.54 -23.42 -4.03
CA PHE A 369 10.90 -24.20 -2.86
C PHE A 369 9.81 -24.13 -1.77
N VAL A 370 9.34 -22.92 -1.43
CA VAL A 370 8.30 -22.73 -0.42
C VAL A 370 6.95 -23.33 -0.88
N LEU A 371 6.62 -23.28 -2.18
CA LEU A 371 5.47 -23.98 -2.72
C LEU A 371 5.60 -25.50 -2.62
N ALA A 372 6.80 -26.05 -2.83
CA ALA A 372 7.05 -27.48 -2.61
C ALA A 372 6.88 -27.88 -1.13
N LEU A 373 7.29 -26.99 -0.18
CA LEU A 373 7.00 -27.20 1.23
C LEU A 373 5.50 -27.23 1.52
N ALA A 374 4.69 -26.40 0.85
CA ALA A 374 3.22 -26.42 1.00
C ALA A 374 2.63 -27.81 0.64
N ILE A 375 3.19 -28.50 -0.35
CA ILE A 375 2.80 -29.86 -0.72
C ILE A 375 3.21 -30.86 0.37
N ALA A 376 4.40 -30.67 0.96
CA ALA A 376 4.96 -31.55 1.98
C ALA A 376 4.42 -31.29 3.39
N CYS A 377 3.56 -30.30 3.61
CA CYS A 377 3.05 -29.90 4.94
C CYS A 377 2.34 -30.99 5.72
N ASN A 378 1.95 -32.12 5.09
CA ASN A 378 1.33 -33.25 5.78
C ASN A 378 2.28 -34.02 6.72
N VAL A 379 3.57 -34.04 6.37
CA VAL A 379 4.58 -34.84 7.07
C VAL A 379 5.55 -33.97 7.88
N LEU A 380 5.43 -32.63 7.75
CA LEU A 380 6.32 -31.69 8.41
C LEU A 380 5.60 -31.02 9.59
N SER A 381 6.28 -30.94 10.75
CA SER A 381 5.76 -30.14 11.89
C SER A 381 5.83 -28.63 11.59
N SER A 382 5.02 -27.85 12.32
CA SER A 382 4.99 -26.38 12.22
C SER A 382 6.36 -25.76 12.41
N LEU A 383 7.15 -26.30 13.39
CA LEU A 383 8.52 -25.84 13.66
C LEU A 383 9.44 -26.06 12.45
N VAL A 384 9.36 -27.21 11.80
CA VAL A 384 10.17 -27.51 10.61
C VAL A 384 9.77 -26.62 9.45
N VAL A 385 8.48 -26.41 9.22
CA VAL A 385 7.98 -25.54 8.14
C VAL A 385 8.47 -24.11 8.31
N ILE A 386 8.28 -23.49 9.50
CA ILE A 386 8.70 -22.10 9.73
C ILE A 386 10.24 -21.96 9.66
N THR A 387 10.99 -22.98 10.14
CA THR A 387 12.45 -22.97 10.06
C THR A 387 12.94 -23.00 8.62
N LEU A 388 12.38 -23.89 7.79
CA LEU A 388 12.76 -23.99 6.38
C LEU A 388 12.37 -22.75 5.57
N VAL A 389 11.23 -22.15 5.87
CA VAL A 389 10.79 -20.89 5.26
C VAL A 389 11.71 -19.74 5.68
N ALA A 390 12.02 -19.60 6.97
CA ALA A 390 12.92 -18.57 7.47
C ALA A 390 14.33 -18.71 6.84
N PHE A 391 14.83 -19.93 6.73
CA PHE A 391 16.11 -20.21 6.07
C PHE A 391 16.08 -19.86 4.57
N ALA A 392 15.01 -20.23 3.86
CA ALA A 392 14.84 -19.87 2.45
C ALA A 392 14.82 -18.35 2.25
N CYS A 393 14.17 -17.59 3.16
CA CYS A 393 14.15 -16.12 3.11
C CYS A 393 15.53 -15.52 3.47
N ALA A 394 16.22 -16.05 4.51
CA ALA A 394 17.53 -15.56 4.92
C ALA A 394 18.61 -15.79 3.85
N ILE A 395 18.58 -16.93 3.15
CA ILE A 395 19.48 -17.18 2.02
C ILE A 395 19.35 -16.07 0.94
N GLN A 396 18.16 -15.51 0.74
CA GLN A 396 17.98 -14.43 -0.25
C GLN A 396 18.81 -13.20 0.11
N ILE A 397 18.91 -12.84 1.41
CA ILE A 397 19.77 -11.73 1.87
C ILE A 397 21.24 -12.00 1.51
N VAL A 398 21.71 -13.22 1.78
CA VAL A 398 23.08 -13.61 1.43
C VAL A 398 23.33 -13.50 -0.08
N LEU A 399 22.38 -13.97 -0.88
CA LEU A 399 22.48 -13.89 -2.34
C LEU A 399 22.45 -12.44 -2.84
N ASP A 400 21.68 -11.54 -2.18
CA ASP A 400 21.68 -10.11 -2.48
C ASP A 400 23.04 -9.48 -2.23
N ILE A 401 23.64 -9.72 -1.04
CA ILE A 401 24.95 -9.18 -0.67
C ILE A 401 26.05 -9.59 -1.67
N PHE A 402 26.04 -10.85 -2.14
CA PHE A 402 27.02 -11.32 -3.11
C PHE A 402 26.76 -10.86 -4.55
N ASN A 403 25.55 -10.36 -4.87
CA ASN A 403 25.17 -9.90 -6.20
C ASN A 403 24.82 -8.40 -6.25
N THR A 404 25.14 -7.63 -5.20
CA THR A 404 25.09 -6.16 -5.26
C THR A 404 26.06 -5.67 -6.32
N CYS A 405 25.54 -4.99 -7.34
CA CYS A 405 26.35 -4.28 -8.30
C CYS A 405 26.82 -2.95 -7.72
N PRO A 406 28.11 -2.62 -7.88
CA PRO A 406 28.64 -1.31 -7.52
C PRO A 406 28.01 -0.19 -8.35
#